data_6fc2f3fde0e001a4cb25f3df480f3436
#
_entry.id   6fc2f3fde0e001a4cb25f3df480f3436
#
_cell.length_a   1.000
_cell.length_b   1.000
_cell.length_c   1.000
_cell.angle_alpha   90.00
_cell.angle_beta   90.00
_cell.angle_gamma   90.00
#
_symmetry.space_group_name_H-M   'P 1'
#
loop_
_entity.id
_entity.type
_entity.pdbx_description
1 polymer ?
#
loop_
_entity_poly.entity_id
_entity_poly.type
_entity_poly.pdbx_seq_one_letter_code
_entity_poly.pdbx_strand_id
1 'polypeptide(L)'
;MSGARLRVVGAARLAPGQSQTFEFEQAAEPVPGFVLCHASAGLVAYLNRCPHWSVDLDLGDGRFYAEDIDRIYCKNHGALFRVEDGVCDHGPCLGQSLERCAVELEGDDAWVSLTRQS
;
A
#
# COMPACT_ATOMS: atom_id res chain seq x y z
N MET A 1 21.69 4.51 0.49
CA MET A 1 21.14 4.43 1.12
C MET A 1 20.21 3.62 1.63
N SER A 2 19.96 3.27 2.29
CA SER A 2 19.00 2.33 2.72
C SER A 2 17.65 2.95 2.93
N GLY A 3 16.64 2.20 2.72
CA GLY A 3 15.31 2.61 3.02
C GLY A 3 14.94 2.34 4.47
N ALA A 4 13.81 2.84 4.91
CA ALA A 4 13.26 2.52 6.20
C ALA A 4 12.73 1.09 6.21
N ARG A 5 12.67 0.50 7.38
CA ARG A 5 12.16 -0.85 7.57
C ARG A 5 11.30 -0.89 8.82
N LEU A 6 10.18 -1.57 8.76
CA LEU A 6 9.21 -1.58 9.85
C LEU A 6 8.56 -2.94 9.98
N ARG A 7 8.36 -3.39 11.21
CA ARG A 7 7.64 -4.61 11.51
C ARG A 7 6.16 -4.28 11.71
N VAL A 8 5.30 -4.91 10.90
CA VAL A 8 3.86 -4.74 11.01
C VAL A 8 3.29 -5.96 11.71
N VAL A 9 2.96 -5.78 12.97
CA VAL A 9 2.56 -6.89 13.84
C VAL A 9 1.22 -7.44 13.39
N GLY A 10 1.16 -8.77 13.23
CA GLY A 10 -0.08 -9.46 12.88
C GLY A 10 -0.46 -9.39 11.42
N ALA A 11 0.36 -8.77 10.56
CA ALA A 11 0.00 -8.57 9.15
C ALA A 11 -0.14 -9.89 8.40
N ALA A 12 0.60 -10.92 8.78
CA ALA A 12 0.51 -12.20 8.10
C ALA A 12 -0.81 -12.91 8.37
N ARG A 13 -1.58 -12.42 9.34
CA ARG A 13 -2.86 -13.01 9.71
C ARG A 13 -4.05 -12.30 9.06
N LEU A 14 -3.81 -11.30 8.24
CA LEU A 14 -4.89 -10.62 7.53
C LEU A 14 -5.61 -11.57 6.59
N ALA A 15 -6.92 -11.47 6.54
CA ALA A 15 -7.73 -12.25 5.61
C ALA A 15 -7.72 -11.55 4.24
N PRO A 16 -7.98 -12.30 3.15
CA PRO A 16 -8.05 -11.68 1.82
C PRO A 16 -9.01 -10.49 1.80
N GLY A 17 -8.55 -9.39 1.25
CA GLY A 17 -9.31 -8.15 1.18
C GLY A 17 -9.08 -7.22 2.36
N GLN A 18 -8.45 -7.71 3.42
CA GLN A 18 -8.17 -6.88 4.59
C GLN A 18 -6.84 -6.16 4.45
N SER A 19 -6.75 -5.01 5.08
CA SER A 19 -5.54 -4.19 5.05
C SER A 19 -5.23 -3.66 6.43
N GLN A 20 -3.99 -3.22 6.60
CA GLN A 20 -3.52 -2.64 7.85
C GLN A 20 -2.56 -1.50 7.52
N THR A 21 -2.78 -0.36 8.14
CA THR A 21 -1.94 0.82 7.91
C THR A 21 -0.68 0.76 8.78
N PHE A 22 0.34 1.47 8.32
CA PHE A 22 1.57 1.64 9.07
C PHE A 22 2.20 2.99 8.69
N GLU A 23 3.22 3.39 9.44
CA GLU A 23 4.00 4.60 9.13
C GLU A 23 5.47 4.33 9.32
N PHE A 24 6.28 4.67 8.34
CA PHE A 24 7.73 4.72 8.53
C PHE A 24 8.06 6.03 9.23
N GLU A 25 8.91 5.97 10.24
CA GLU A 25 9.39 7.16 10.89
C GLU A 25 10.57 7.72 10.11
N GLN A 26 10.46 8.96 9.73
CA GLN A 26 11.49 9.67 8.97
C GLN A 26 11.85 10.96 9.69
N ALA A 27 13.04 11.48 9.40
CA ALA A 27 13.52 12.67 10.08
C ALA A 27 12.62 13.88 9.86
N ALA A 28 12.09 14.04 8.66
CA ALA A 28 11.27 15.20 8.33
C ALA A 28 9.81 14.99 8.72
N GLU A 29 9.21 13.89 8.26
CA GLU A 29 7.82 13.59 8.56
C GLU A 29 7.57 12.11 8.34
N PRO A 30 6.56 11.54 9.01
CA PRO A 30 6.23 10.13 8.82
C PRO A 30 5.78 9.86 7.39
N VAL A 31 6.07 8.65 6.92
CA VAL A 31 5.65 8.21 5.59
C VAL A 31 4.61 7.10 5.76
N PRO A 32 3.33 7.37 5.47
CA PRO A 32 2.27 6.39 5.67
C PRO A 32 2.23 5.35 4.57
N GLY A 33 1.81 4.15 4.94
CA GLY A 33 1.66 3.07 4.00
C GLY A 33 0.60 2.09 4.46
N PHE A 34 0.40 1.03 3.68
CA PHE A 34 -0.53 -0.02 4.05
C PHE A 34 -0.07 -1.37 3.52
N VAL A 35 -0.45 -2.42 4.24
CA VAL A 35 -0.29 -3.80 3.80
C VAL A 35 -1.68 -4.31 3.45
N LEU A 36 -1.80 -4.99 2.33
CA LEU A 36 -3.07 -5.56 1.86
C LEU A 36 -2.88 -7.03 1.60
N CYS A 37 -3.79 -7.85 2.12
CA CYS A 37 -3.81 -9.28 1.79
C CYS A 37 -4.71 -9.49 0.59
N HIS A 38 -4.14 -10.01 -0.49
CA HIS A 38 -4.88 -10.28 -1.71
C HIS A 38 -4.93 -11.78 -1.95
N ALA A 39 -6.08 -12.28 -2.40
CA ALA A 39 -6.30 -13.71 -2.53
C ALA A 39 -5.28 -14.38 -3.46
N SER A 40 -4.88 -13.70 -4.53
CA SER A 40 -3.93 -14.25 -5.50
C SER A 40 -2.52 -13.75 -5.28
N ALA A 41 -2.35 -12.46 -5.04
CA ALA A 41 -1.03 -11.83 -4.94
C ALA A 41 -0.37 -12.01 -3.58
N GLY A 42 -1.15 -12.40 -2.56
CA GLY A 42 -0.65 -12.50 -1.20
C GLY A 42 -0.54 -11.13 -0.55
N LEU A 43 0.41 -10.98 0.36
CA LEU A 43 0.62 -9.69 1.02
C LEU A 43 1.39 -8.76 0.10
N VAL A 44 0.83 -7.59 -0.12
CA VAL A 44 1.49 -6.50 -0.85
C VAL A 44 1.49 -5.27 0.04
N ALA A 45 2.44 -4.38 -0.18
CA ALA A 45 2.53 -3.15 0.60
C ALA A 45 2.87 -2.00 -0.33
N TYR A 46 2.20 -0.87 -0.09
CA TYR A 46 2.39 0.34 -0.88
C TYR A 46 2.36 1.54 0.04
N LEU A 47 2.96 2.63 -0.39
CA LEU A 47 2.79 3.89 0.32
C LEU A 47 1.36 4.39 0.13
N ASN A 48 0.81 4.96 1.20
CA ASN A 48 -0.54 5.51 1.20
C ASN A 48 -0.52 6.91 0.63
N ARG A 49 -0.28 6.99 -0.68
CA ARG A 49 -0.12 8.29 -1.34
C ARG A 49 -0.52 8.13 -2.80
N CYS A 50 -1.55 8.86 -3.21
CA CYS A 50 -1.99 8.85 -4.59
C CYS A 50 -0.95 9.57 -5.45
N PRO A 51 -0.47 8.94 -6.55
CA PRO A 51 0.57 9.57 -7.38
C PRO A 51 0.10 10.86 -8.05
N HIS A 52 -1.21 11.05 -8.16
CA HIS A 52 -1.76 12.25 -8.79
C HIS A 52 -1.71 13.46 -7.86
N TRP A 53 -2.07 13.27 -6.58
CA TRP A 53 -2.24 14.39 -5.65
C TRP A 53 -1.42 14.28 -4.37
N SER A 54 -0.74 13.20 -4.14
CA SER A 54 0.01 12.96 -2.89
C SER A 54 -0.88 13.03 -1.65
N VAL A 55 -2.13 12.60 -1.79
CA VAL A 55 -3.07 12.52 -0.68
C VAL A 55 -3.30 11.06 -0.30
N ASP A 56 -3.82 10.84 0.90
CA ASP A 56 -4.12 9.50 1.37
C ASP A 56 -5.19 8.85 0.50
N LEU A 57 -4.96 7.58 0.15
CA LEU A 57 -5.91 6.84 -0.68
C LEU A 57 -7.22 6.58 0.06
N ASP A 58 -7.14 6.31 1.33
CA ASP A 58 -8.27 5.84 2.14
C ASP A 58 -9.07 6.94 2.82
N LEU A 59 -8.62 8.18 2.75
CA LEU A 59 -9.22 9.30 3.47
C LEU A 59 -9.36 9.01 4.97
N GLY A 60 -8.48 8.16 5.51
CA GLY A 60 -8.40 7.90 6.93
C GLY A 60 -9.20 6.72 7.46
N ASP A 61 -9.91 5.97 6.62
CA ASP A 61 -10.75 4.87 7.12
C ASP A 61 -10.06 3.49 7.10
N GLY A 62 -8.84 3.41 6.58
CA GLY A 62 -8.09 2.16 6.56
C GLY A 62 -8.52 1.18 5.49
N ARG A 63 -9.38 1.57 4.57
CA ARG A 63 -9.88 0.70 3.52
C ARG A 63 -9.31 1.12 2.18
N PHE A 64 -8.62 0.19 1.53
CA PHE A 64 -7.89 0.47 0.29
C PHE A 64 -8.36 -0.39 -0.88
N TYR A 65 -9.11 -1.44 -0.63
CA TYR A 65 -9.38 -2.46 -1.63
C TYR A 65 -10.88 -2.52 -1.95
N ALA A 66 -11.20 -2.48 -3.23
CA ALA A 66 -12.56 -2.64 -3.72
C ALA A 66 -12.71 -4.07 -4.24
N GLU A 67 -13.38 -4.91 -3.47
CA GLU A 67 -13.46 -6.33 -3.74
C GLU A 67 -14.22 -6.65 -5.03
N ASP A 68 -15.28 -5.90 -5.29
CA ASP A 68 -16.13 -6.14 -6.46
C ASP A 68 -15.43 -5.88 -7.78
N ILE A 69 -14.40 -5.05 -7.79
CA ILE A 69 -13.65 -4.74 -9.00
C ILE A 69 -12.19 -5.18 -8.92
N ASP A 70 -11.79 -5.76 -7.78
CA ASP A 70 -10.44 -6.29 -7.57
C ASP A 70 -9.36 -5.25 -7.84
N ARG A 71 -9.50 -4.09 -7.20
CA ARG A 71 -8.56 -2.98 -7.36
C ARG A 71 -8.34 -2.26 -6.05
N ILE A 72 -7.13 -1.71 -5.89
CA ILE A 72 -6.88 -0.68 -4.90
C ILE A 72 -7.45 0.62 -5.46
N TYR A 73 -8.08 1.42 -4.65
CA TYR A 73 -8.70 2.63 -5.16
C TYR A 73 -8.39 3.84 -4.30
N CYS A 74 -8.36 5.00 -4.96
CA CYS A 74 -8.19 6.28 -4.31
C CYS A 74 -9.56 6.92 -4.15
N LYS A 75 -9.98 7.11 -2.91
CA LYS A 75 -11.32 7.65 -2.63
C LYS A 75 -11.48 9.10 -3.02
N ASN A 76 -10.36 9.80 -3.19
CA ASN A 76 -10.42 11.22 -3.49
C ASN A 76 -10.87 11.50 -4.93
N HIS A 77 -10.30 10.77 -5.91
CA HIS A 77 -10.60 11.02 -7.31
C HIS A 77 -10.99 9.76 -8.09
N GLY A 78 -11.16 8.65 -7.41
CA GLY A 78 -11.62 7.43 -8.05
C GLY A 78 -10.61 6.70 -8.90
N ALA A 79 -9.32 6.99 -8.74
CA ALA A 79 -8.28 6.26 -9.45
C ALA A 79 -8.25 4.81 -8.97
N LEU A 80 -8.03 3.87 -9.91
CA LEU A 80 -7.96 2.44 -9.63
C LEU A 80 -6.58 1.92 -9.96
N PHE A 81 -6.04 1.09 -9.06
CA PHE A 81 -4.69 0.58 -9.18
C PHE A 81 -4.71 -0.94 -9.12
N ARG A 82 -3.91 -1.57 -9.93
CA ARG A 82 -3.77 -3.02 -9.90
C ARG A 82 -3.08 -3.44 -8.61
N VAL A 83 -3.57 -4.52 -8.00
CA VAL A 83 -3.02 -4.98 -6.74
C VAL A 83 -1.61 -5.52 -6.91
N GLU A 84 -1.35 -6.22 -8.00
CA GLU A 84 -0.09 -6.93 -8.21
C GLU A 84 1.11 -5.99 -8.38
N ASP A 85 0.92 -4.86 -9.03
CA ASP A 85 2.04 -3.96 -9.33
C ASP A 85 1.77 -2.50 -8.99
N GLY A 86 0.54 -2.17 -8.56
CA GLY A 86 0.21 -0.80 -8.16
C GLY A 86 0.03 0.17 -9.31
N VAL A 87 -0.01 -0.32 -10.55
CA VAL A 87 -0.16 0.55 -11.72
C VAL A 87 -1.60 1.02 -11.84
N CYS A 88 -1.77 2.32 -12.04
CA CYS A 88 -3.10 2.91 -12.25
C CYS A 88 -3.61 2.53 -13.64
N ASP A 89 -4.75 1.84 -13.70
CA ASP A 89 -5.34 1.47 -14.97
C ASP A 89 -6.68 2.16 -15.20
N HIS A 90 -7.06 3.08 -14.33
CA HIS A 90 -8.29 3.84 -14.50
C HIS A 90 -8.21 5.11 -13.65
N GLY A 91 -8.57 6.23 -14.24
CA GLY A 91 -8.66 7.49 -13.51
C GLY A 91 -7.59 8.49 -13.89
N PRO A 92 -7.48 9.58 -13.12
CA PRO A 92 -6.63 10.72 -13.53
C PRO A 92 -5.14 10.41 -13.55
N CYS A 93 -4.68 9.37 -12.86
CA CYS A 93 -3.27 9.03 -12.85
C CYS A 93 -2.94 7.81 -13.70
N LEU A 94 -3.73 7.58 -14.74
CA LEU A 94 -3.53 6.43 -15.63
C LEU A 94 -2.07 6.34 -16.09
N GLY A 95 -1.47 5.15 -15.93
CA GLY A 95 -0.08 4.90 -16.29
C GLY A 95 0.92 5.19 -15.18
N GLN A 96 0.53 5.90 -14.14
CA GLN A 96 1.36 6.09 -12.97
C GLN A 96 1.15 4.94 -12.00
N SER A 97 2.01 4.81 -11.00
CA SER A 97 1.88 3.71 -10.06
C SER A 97 2.05 4.17 -8.63
N LEU A 98 1.43 3.41 -7.71
CA LEU A 98 1.71 3.54 -6.29
C LEU A 98 3.17 3.14 -6.04
N GLU A 99 3.76 3.72 -5.03
CA GLU A 99 5.12 3.38 -4.65
C GLU A 99 5.09 2.09 -3.81
N ARG A 100 5.76 1.06 -4.30
CA ARG A 100 5.72 -0.25 -3.68
C ARG A 100 6.76 -0.40 -2.59
N CYS A 101 6.38 -1.11 -1.52
CA CYS A 101 7.30 -1.49 -0.46
C CYS A 101 7.55 -2.99 -0.55
N ALA A 102 8.74 -3.42 -0.17
CA ALA A 102 9.06 -4.84 -0.07
C ALA A 102 8.39 -5.42 1.17
N VAL A 103 7.96 -6.67 1.08
CA VAL A 103 7.31 -7.37 2.19
C VAL A 103 8.02 -8.69 2.43
N GLU A 104 8.31 -8.96 3.70
CA GLU A 104 8.97 -10.18 4.11
C GLU A 104 8.24 -10.74 5.33
N LEU A 105 7.81 -11.99 5.26
CA LEU A 105 7.04 -12.60 6.35
C LEU A 105 7.97 -13.13 7.44
N GLU A 106 7.53 -12.97 8.69
CA GLU A 106 8.21 -13.54 9.84
C GLU A 106 7.16 -13.95 10.87
N GLY A 107 6.86 -15.24 10.94
CA GLY A 107 5.82 -15.73 11.84
C GLY A 107 4.47 -15.12 11.47
N ASP A 108 3.83 -14.47 12.43
CA ASP A 108 2.55 -13.81 12.21
C ASP A 108 2.70 -12.37 11.75
N ASP A 109 3.92 -11.89 11.63
CA ASP A 109 4.19 -10.50 11.31
C ASP A 109 4.77 -10.36 9.92
N ALA A 110 4.80 -9.14 9.42
CA ALA A 110 5.46 -8.82 8.16
C ALA A 110 6.41 -7.66 8.36
N TRP A 111 7.58 -7.76 7.75
CA TRP A 111 8.51 -6.64 7.66
C TRP A 111 8.27 -5.94 6.34
N VAL A 112 8.08 -4.64 6.39
CA VAL A 112 7.94 -3.83 5.19
C VAL A 112 9.16 -2.93 5.09
N SER A 113 9.63 -2.74 3.87
CA SER A 113 10.82 -1.94 3.62
C SER A 113 10.53 -0.94 2.52
N LEU A 114 10.94 0.29 2.76
CA LEU A 114 10.83 1.35 1.75
C LEU A 114 12.02 1.21 0.81
N THR A 115 11.74 0.74 -0.41
CA THR A 115 12.79 0.46 -1.39
C THR A 115 12.77 1.50 -2.49
N ARG A 116 12.95 2.76 -2.10
CA ARG A 116 12.93 3.83 -3.08
C ARG A 116 14.19 3.82 -3.91
N GLN A 117 14.01 3.93 -5.20
CA GLN A 117 15.12 4.07 -6.14
C GLN A 117 15.44 5.53 -6.33
N SER A 118 16.67 5.84 -6.31
CA SER A 118 17.09 7.23 -6.51
C SER A 118 17.54 7.48 -7.94
#